data_8bb174493679f3d44208d6b9e7ae1ac6
#
_entry.id   8bb174493679f3d44208d6b9e7ae1ac6
#
_cell.length_a   1.000
_cell.length_b   1.000
_cell.length_c   1.000
_cell.angle_alpha   90.00
_cell.angle_beta   90.00
_cell.angle_gamma   90.00
#
_symmetry.space_group_name_H-M   'P 1'
#
loop_
_entity.id
_entity.type
_entity.pdbx_description
1 polymer ?
#
loop_
_entity_poly.entity_id
_entity_poly.type
_entity_poly.pdbx_seq_one_letter_code
_entity_poly.pdbx_strand_id
1 'polypeptide(L)'
;MALLETRDLTAFYGDFQALFGISVTVEQGETVAIIGANGAGKSTFLKTVAGLLPSTPGSVMFDGADISGTKAYDNLAHGLVLVPEGRKLFPSLSVQENLLVGAHRRSGKWTLARIYELFPVLAERRHQPATTLSGGQQQMCAIGRGLMGDPRALLCDEISLGLAPIVIRDIYAALPTIKAEGAAIVIVEQDIVQALAVSDRVYCFQEGRMTLSGKPGELSREAIHTAYFGI
;
A
#
# COMPACT_ATOMS: atom_id res chain seq x y z
N MET A 1 -5.80 3.91 -19.15
CA MET A 1 -5.97 5.22 -18.46
C MET A 1 -5.57 5.01 -17.02
N ALA A 2 -4.67 5.82 -16.49
CA ALA A 2 -4.17 5.65 -15.13
C ALA A 2 -5.31 5.69 -14.10
N LEU A 3 -5.30 4.76 -13.16
CA LEU A 3 -6.21 4.75 -12.03
C LEU A 3 -5.76 5.76 -10.96
N LEU A 4 -4.46 5.79 -10.68
CA LEU A 4 -3.84 6.74 -9.77
C LEU A 4 -2.67 7.41 -10.48
N GLU A 5 -2.61 8.73 -10.41
CA GLU A 5 -1.52 9.52 -10.97
C GLU A 5 -1.12 10.62 -10.00
N THR A 6 0.18 10.80 -9.78
CA THR A 6 0.69 11.99 -9.11
C THR A 6 1.50 12.82 -10.09
N ARG A 7 1.39 14.16 -9.98
CA ARG A 7 2.05 15.13 -10.85
C ARG A 7 2.82 16.11 -9.98
N ASP A 8 4.13 16.06 -10.09
CA ASP A 8 5.06 16.92 -9.34
C ASP A 8 4.68 17.05 -7.84
N LEU A 9 4.27 15.92 -7.24
CA LEU A 9 3.78 15.88 -5.87
C LEU A 9 4.85 16.35 -4.89
N THR A 10 4.51 17.36 -4.10
CA THR A 10 5.30 17.84 -2.98
C THR A 10 4.59 17.56 -1.66
N ALA A 11 5.34 17.33 -0.60
CA ALA A 11 4.78 17.15 0.75
C ALA A 11 5.70 17.75 1.81
N PHE A 12 5.08 18.23 2.89
CA PHE A 12 5.75 18.93 3.97
C PHE A 12 5.30 18.42 5.33
N TYR A 13 6.23 18.45 6.30
CA TYR A 13 5.97 18.33 7.73
C TYR A 13 6.33 19.67 8.39
N GLY A 14 5.33 20.54 8.59
CA GLY A 14 5.58 21.93 8.93
C GLY A 14 6.39 22.61 7.83
N ASP A 15 7.54 23.16 8.16
CA ASP A 15 8.46 23.81 7.21
C ASP A 15 9.43 22.84 6.52
N PHE A 16 9.47 21.58 6.95
CA PHE A 16 10.37 20.57 6.37
C PHE A 16 9.74 19.94 5.14
N GLN A 17 10.34 20.15 3.96
CA GLN A 17 9.93 19.49 2.73
C GLN A 17 10.45 18.05 2.68
N ALA A 18 9.56 17.09 2.52
CA ALA A 18 9.86 15.67 2.47
C ALA A 18 9.74 15.05 1.07
N LEU A 19 8.94 15.65 0.16
CA LEU A 19 8.83 15.21 -1.23
C LEU A 19 9.07 16.38 -2.18
N PHE A 20 9.83 16.12 -3.25
CA PHE A 20 10.34 17.13 -4.17
C PHE A 20 9.92 16.81 -5.62
N GLY A 21 8.63 16.90 -5.93
CA GLY A 21 8.12 16.72 -7.30
C GLY A 21 8.05 15.25 -7.73
N ILE A 22 7.29 14.42 -7.01
CA ILE A 22 7.13 13.00 -7.32
C ILE A 22 5.99 12.79 -8.32
N SER A 23 6.30 12.20 -9.47
CA SER A 23 5.33 11.83 -10.51
C SER A 23 5.30 10.31 -10.68
N VAL A 24 4.21 9.67 -10.24
CA VAL A 24 3.97 8.22 -10.27
C VAL A 24 2.66 7.95 -10.97
N THR A 25 2.62 6.88 -11.77
CA THR A 25 1.42 6.42 -12.46
C THR A 25 1.15 4.96 -12.08
N VAL A 26 -0.10 4.64 -11.79
CA VAL A 26 -0.57 3.28 -11.50
C VAL A 26 -1.79 2.99 -12.37
N GLU A 27 -1.71 1.94 -13.16
CA GLU A 27 -2.82 1.49 -14.01
C GLU A 27 -3.80 0.59 -13.22
N GLN A 28 -5.02 0.44 -13.74
CA GLN A 28 -6.00 -0.49 -13.16
C GLN A 28 -5.43 -1.93 -13.17
N GLY A 29 -5.49 -2.59 -12.02
CA GLY A 29 -4.99 -3.97 -11.89
C GLY A 29 -3.47 -4.11 -12.02
N GLU A 30 -2.70 -3.02 -11.88
CA GLU A 30 -1.25 -3.03 -11.84
C GLU A 30 -0.75 -3.18 -10.40
N THR A 31 0.34 -3.91 -10.21
CA THR A 31 1.11 -3.90 -8.96
C THR A 31 2.35 -3.03 -9.15
N VAL A 32 2.42 -1.94 -8.41
CA VAL A 32 3.56 -1.00 -8.42
C VAL A 32 4.32 -1.12 -7.11
N ALA A 33 5.64 -1.27 -7.20
CA ALA A 33 6.51 -1.20 -6.03
C ALA A 33 7.23 0.15 -5.96
N ILE A 34 7.27 0.73 -4.77
CA ILE A 34 8.09 1.90 -4.45
C ILE A 34 9.18 1.43 -3.50
N ILE A 35 10.42 1.45 -3.98
CA ILE A 35 11.61 1.04 -3.22
C ILE A 35 12.45 2.26 -2.84
N GLY A 36 13.27 2.11 -1.81
CA GLY A 36 14.18 3.16 -1.34
C GLY A 36 14.56 2.94 0.11
N ALA A 37 15.64 3.56 0.54
CA ALA A 37 16.12 3.49 1.91
C ALA A 37 15.13 4.09 2.93
N ASN A 38 15.38 3.87 4.22
CA ASN A 38 14.64 4.55 5.28
C ASN A 38 14.83 6.06 5.16
N GLY A 39 13.73 6.81 5.27
CA GLY A 39 13.78 8.27 5.08
C GLY A 39 13.70 8.73 3.62
N ALA A 40 13.65 7.82 2.63
CA ALA A 40 13.55 8.19 1.21
C ALA A 40 12.22 8.87 0.80
N GLY A 41 11.23 8.97 1.70
CA GLY A 41 9.95 9.63 1.44
C GLY A 41 8.80 8.68 1.07
N LYS A 42 9.02 7.36 1.06
CA LYS A 42 8.04 6.35 0.63
C LYS A 42 6.71 6.42 1.39
N SER A 43 6.76 6.32 2.73
CA SER A 43 5.55 6.40 3.58
C SER A 43 4.93 7.80 3.54
N THR A 44 5.73 8.85 3.35
CA THR A 44 5.22 10.22 3.13
C THR A 44 4.41 10.29 1.86
N PHE A 45 4.90 9.69 0.77
CA PHE A 45 4.18 9.58 -0.48
C PHE A 45 2.82 8.90 -0.30
N LEU A 46 2.78 7.70 0.31
CA LEU A 46 1.53 6.99 0.54
C LEU A 46 0.55 7.79 1.41
N LYS A 47 1.05 8.43 2.47
CA LYS A 47 0.21 9.27 3.36
C LYS A 47 -0.35 10.49 2.64
N THR A 48 0.43 11.12 1.76
CA THR A 48 -0.02 12.28 0.97
C THR A 48 -1.07 11.86 -0.05
N VAL A 49 -0.83 10.78 -0.79
CA VAL A 49 -1.80 10.21 -1.75
C VAL A 49 -3.09 9.78 -1.06
N ALA A 50 -3.00 9.17 0.12
CA ALA A 50 -4.17 8.76 0.89
C ALA A 50 -4.96 9.93 1.52
N GLY A 51 -4.44 11.17 1.49
CA GLY A 51 -5.09 12.34 2.11
C GLY A 51 -4.87 12.46 3.62
N LEU A 52 -3.81 11.83 4.14
CA LEU A 52 -3.36 11.98 5.54
C LEU A 52 -2.37 13.15 5.72
N LEU A 53 -1.74 13.58 4.62
CA LEU A 53 -0.92 14.78 4.56
C LEU A 53 -1.46 15.69 3.44
N PRO A 54 -1.35 17.01 3.57
CA PRO A 54 -1.77 17.94 2.53
C PRO A 54 -0.99 17.73 1.23
N SER A 55 -1.66 17.92 0.10
CA SER A 55 -1.07 17.97 -1.24
C SER A 55 -1.51 19.25 -1.96
N THR A 56 -0.70 19.71 -2.93
CA THR A 56 -1.06 20.84 -3.77
C THR A 56 -2.19 20.49 -4.74
N PRO A 57 -3.11 21.40 -5.06
CA PRO A 57 -4.17 21.15 -6.03
C PRO A 57 -3.64 20.64 -7.36
N GLY A 58 -4.30 19.63 -7.95
CA GLY A 58 -3.92 19.02 -9.23
C GLY A 58 -2.75 18.05 -9.15
N SER A 59 -2.16 17.81 -7.97
CA SER A 59 -1.00 16.91 -7.81
C SER A 59 -1.35 15.44 -7.59
N VAL A 60 -2.62 15.11 -7.24
CA VAL A 60 -3.08 13.72 -7.05
C VAL A 60 -4.38 13.51 -7.80
N MET A 61 -4.35 12.66 -8.80
CA MET A 61 -5.51 12.28 -9.61
C MET A 61 -5.87 10.83 -9.31
N PHE A 62 -7.15 10.56 -9.10
CA PHE A 62 -7.66 9.19 -8.92
C PHE A 62 -8.89 8.98 -9.81
N ASP A 63 -8.82 8.00 -10.71
CA ASP A 63 -9.88 7.71 -11.70
C ASP A 63 -10.30 8.95 -12.51
N GLY A 64 -9.31 9.78 -12.88
CA GLY A 64 -9.53 11.02 -13.63
C GLY A 64 -10.03 12.21 -12.81
N ALA A 65 -10.35 12.03 -11.52
CA ALA A 65 -10.75 13.11 -10.62
C ALA A 65 -9.56 13.63 -9.81
N ASP A 66 -9.48 14.95 -9.61
CA ASP A 66 -8.53 15.56 -8.68
C ASP A 66 -8.97 15.30 -7.24
N ILE A 67 -8.16 14.53 -6.49
CA ILE A 67 -8.35 14.24 -5.08
C ILE A 67 -7.35 14.97 -4.18
N SER A 68 -6.60 15.92 -4.74
CA SER A 68 -5.63 16.70 -3.98
C SER A 68 -6.29 17.45 -2.84
N GLY A 69 -5.73 17.33 -1.63
CA GLY A 69 -6.28 17.96 -0.43
C GLY A 69 -7.57 17.34 0.12
N THR A 70 -8.13 16.30 -0.53
CA THR A 70 -9.25 15.52 0.05
C THR A 70 -8.79 14.76 1.28
N LYS A 71 -9.69 14.61 2.24
CA LYS A 71 -9.39 13.89 3.48
C LYS A 71 -9.40 12.37 3.25
N ALA A 72 -8.62 11.65 4.04
CA ALA A 72 -8.45 10.20 3.89
C ALA A 72 -9.78 9.41 3.93
N TYR A 73 -10.78 9.83 4.71
CA TYR A 73 -12.07 9.15 4.76
C TYR A 73 -12.90 9.34 3.46
N ASP A 74 -12.73 10.48 2.77
CA ASP A 74 -13.37 10.72 1.47
C ASP A 74 -12.67 9.88 0.39
N ASN A 75 -11.33 9.81 0.42
CA ASN A 75 -10.56 8.96 -0.49
C ASN A 75 -10.89 7.48 -0.32
N LEU A 76 -11.15 7.04 0.92
CA LEU A 76 -11.64 5.71 1.21
C LEU A 76 -13.00 5.44 0.52
N ALA A 77 -13.90 6.42 0.49
CA ALA A 77 -15.19 6.30 -0.21
C ALA A 77 -15.03 6.15 -1.73
N HIS A 78 -13.97 6.67 -2.32
CA HIS A 78 -13.61 6.47 -3.73
C HIS A 78 -12.91 5.12 -4.00
N GLY A 79 -12.58 4.36 -2.95
CA GLY A 79 -11.89 3.06 -3.06
C GLY A 79 -10.37 3.16 -3.03
N LEU A 80 -9.80 4.26 -2.55
CA LEU A 80 -8.39 4.39 -2.27
C LEU A 80 -8.13 4.02 -0.80
N VAL A 81 -7.52 2.87 -0.56
CA VAL A 81 -7.36 2.29 0.78
C VAL A 81 -5.90 2.20 1.15
N LEU A 82 -5.53 2.68 2.34
CA LEU A 82 -4.18 2.55 2.89
C LEU A 82 -4.14 1.48 3.99
N VAL A 83 -3.22 0.52 3.84
CA VAL A 83 -2.75 -0.37 4.90
C VAL A 83 -1.47 0.24 5.46
N PRO A 84 -1.52 0.89 6.62
CA PRO A 84 -0.36 1.63 7.14
C PRO A 84 0.67 0.70 7.77
N GLU A 85 1.89 1.18 7.88
CA GLU A 85 2.94 0.58 8.69
C GLU A 85 2.49 0.35 10.13
N GLY A 86 2.97 -0.73 10.76
CA GLY A 86 2.65 -1.06 12.15
C GLY A 86 1.24 -1.60 12.36
N ARG A 87 0.57 -2.05 11.27
CA ARG A 87 -0.70 -2.81 11.27
C ARG A 87 -1.91 -2.03 11.80
N LYS A 88 -1.75 -1.18 12.81
CA LYS A 88 -2.76 -0.31 13.45
C LYS A 88 -4.09 -1.03 13.71
N LEU A 89 -4.04 -2.26 14.24
CA LEU A 89 -5.21 -2.97 14.68
C LEU A 89 -5.78 -2.35 15.97
N PHE A 90 -7.08 -2.52 16.16
CA PHE A 90 -7.76 -2.12 17.38
C PHE A 90 -7.55 -3.20 18.45
N PRO A 91 -6.81 -2.92 19.53
CA PRO A 91 -6.40 -3.94 20.50
C PRO A 91 -7.55 -4.58 21.27
N SER A 92 -8.62 -3.82 21.50
CA SER A 92 -9.81 -4.25 22.23
C SER A 92 -10.80 -5.06 21.38
N LEU A 93 -10.59 -5.10 20.05
CA LEU A 93 -11.48 -5.78 19.14
C LEU A 93 -10.92 -7.17 18.79
N SER A 94 -11.81 -8.12 18.54
CA SER A 94 -11.49 -9.42 17.96
C SER A 94 -10.97 -9.27 16.52
N VAL A 95 -10.42 -10.33 15.95
CA VAL A 95 -10.01 -10.40 14.55
C VAL A 95 -11.17 -10.06 13.63
N GLN A 96 -12.33 -10.68 13.82
CA GLN A 96 -13.52 -10.44 12.99
C GLN A 96 -14.00 -9.00 13.10
N GLU A 97 -14.04 -8.42 14.29
CA GLU A 97 -14.43 -7.02 14.49
C GLU A 97 -13.43 -6.06 13.82
N ASN A 98 -12.12 -6.33 13.92
CA ASN A 98 -11.11 -5.56 13.18
C ASN A 98 -11.36 -5.59 11.68
N LEU A 99 -11.70 -6.74 11.10
CA LEU A 99 -12.05 -6.87 9.69
C LEU A 99 -13.29 -6.04 9.35
N LEU A 100 -14.35 -6.14 10.16
CA LEU A 100 -15.61 -5.43 9.97
C LEU A 100 -15.49 -3.90 10.05
N VAL A 101 -14.52 -3.36 10.79
CA VAL A 101 -14.22 -1.92 10.76
C VAL A 101 -13.89 -1.44 9.34
N GLY A 102 -13.29 -2.28 8.49
CA GLY A 102 -13.02 -1.95 7.09
C GLY A 102 -14.26 -1.92 6.20
N ALA A 103 -15.33 -2.58 6.59
CA ALA A 103 -16.55 -2.76 5.78
C ALA A 103 -17.49 -1.55 5.84
N HIS A 104 -17.02 -0.36 5.43
CA HIS A 104 -17.87 0.84 5.45
C HIS A 104 -18.86 0.92 4.27
N ARG A 105 -18.68 0.10 3.23
CA ARG A 105 -19.61 -0.08 2.10
C ARG A 105 -20.43 -1.36 2.26
N ARG A 106 -21.75 -1.25 2.02
CA ARG A 106 -22.69 -2.37 2.27
C ARG A 106 -22.62 -3.51 1.26
N SER A 107 -22.02 -3.33 0.09
CA SER A 107 -21.99 -4.31 -1.00
C SER A 107 -20.66 -4.27 -1.73
N GLY A 108 -19.60 -4.73 -1.06
CA GLY A 108 -18.29 -4.91 -1.68
C GLY A 108 -18.12 -6.36 -2.18
N LYS A 109 -17.15 -6.57 -3.05
CA LYS A 109 -16.70 -7.89 -3.49
C LYS A 109 -16.05 -8.67 -2.34
N TRP A 110 -15.42 -7.96 -1.39
CA TRP A 110 -14.72 -8.55 -0.27
C TRP A 110 -15.66 -8.74 0.92
N THR A 111 -15.91 -9.98 1.26
CA THR A 111 -16.70 -10.40 2.42
C THR A 111 -15.80 -11.10 3.44
N LEU A 112 -16.28 -11.27 4.68
CA LEU A 112 -15.55 -12.08 5.68
C LEU A 112 -15.20 -13.47 5.16
N ALA A 113 -16.11 -14.12 4.43
CA ALA A 113 -15.86 -15.44 3.85
C ALA A 113 -14.66 -15.40 2.90
N ARG A 114 -14.59 -14.43 2.00
CA ARG A 114 -13.48 -14.27 1.05
C ARG A 114 -12.16 -13.91 1.73
N ILE A 115 -12.20 -13.10 2.79
CA ILE A 115 -11.00 -12.81 3.59
C ILE A 115 -10.50 -14.08 4.28
N TYR A 116 -11.41 -14.92 4.76
CA TYR A 116 -11.05 -16.20 5.41
C TYR A 116 -10.56 -17.25 4.39
N GLU A 117 -11.05 -17.24 3.16
CA GLU A 117 -10.47 -18.03 2.06
C GLU A 117 -9.05 -17.58 1.72
N LEU A 118 -8.80 -16.25 1.69
CA LEU A 118 -7.50 -15.69 1.40
C LEU A 118 -6.49 -15.92 2.54
N PHE A 119 -6.96 -15.82 3.79
CA PHE A 119 -6.17 -15.97 5.02
C PHE A 119 -6.87 -16.91 6.02
N PRO A 120 -6.79 -18.24 5.84
CA PRO A 120 -7.54 -19.22 6.65
C PRO A 120 -7.30 -19.10 8.15
N VAL A 121 -6.10 -18.73 8.56
CA VAL A 121 -5.73 -18.52 9.97
C VAL A 121 -6.60 -17.45 10.66
N LEU A 122 -7.13 -16.49 9.92
CA LEU A 122 -8.02 -15.47 10.48
C LEU A 122 -9.41 -16.02 10.79
N ALA A 123 -9.88 -17.02 10.02
CA ALA A 123 -11.12 -17.75 10.33
C ALA A 123 -11.01 -18.52 11.63
N GLU A 124 -9.92 -19.26 11.82
CA GLU A 124 -9.65 -20.05 13.02
C GLU A 124 -9.60 -19.19 14.30
N ARG A 125 -9.11 -17.96 14.16
CA ARG A 125 -8.89 -17.03 15.26
C ARG A 125 -9.88 -15.87 15.31
N ARG A 126 -10.98 -15.94 14.57
CA ARG A 126 -11.91 -14.81 14.35
C ARG A 126 -12.47 -14.16 15.62
N HIS A 127 -12.61 -14.94 16.69
CA HIS A 127 -13.16 -14.48 17.98
C HIS A 127 -12.08 -14.10 19.01
N GLN A 128 -10.80 -14.28 18.67
CA GLN A 128 -9.70 -13.91 19.55
C GLN A 128 -9.38 -12.41 19.44
N PRO A 129 -8.92 -11.76 20.50
CA PRO A 129 -8.39 -10.41 20.43
C PRO A 129 -7.24 -10.32 19.42
N ALA A 130 -7.22 -9.27 18.60
CA ALA A 130 -6.20 -9.12 17.57
C ALA A 130 -4.76 -9.02 18.13
N THR A 131 -4.62 -8.64 19.40
CA THR A 131 -3.32 -8.59 20.11
C THR A 131 -2.71 -9.95 20.37
N THR A 132 -3.49 -11.02 20.37
CA THR A 132 -3.00 -12.40 20.60
C THR A 132 -2.43 -13.06 19.34
N LEU A 133 -2.59 -12.42 18.20
CA LEU A 133 -2.05 -12.86 16.92
C LEU A 133 -0.54 -12.68 16.84
N SER A 134 0.15 -13.57 16.11
CA SER A 134 1.54 -13.33 15.71
C SER A 134 1.63 -12.09 14.82
N GLY A 135 2.84 -11.53 14.68
CA GLY A 135 3.06 -10.35 13.85
C GLY A 135 2.55 -10.51 12.41
N GLY A 136 2.79 -11.67 11.81
CA GLY A 136 2.29 -11.97 10.46
C GLY A 136 0.78 -12.11 10.37
N GLN A 137 0.15 -12.74 11.34
CA GLN A 137 -1.31 -12.86 11.41
C GLN A 137 -1.96 -11.48 11.61
N GLN A 138 -1.34 -10.61 12.41
CA GLN A 138 -1.78 -9.22 12.55
C GLN A 138 -1.67 -8.46 11.21
N GLN A 139 -0.61 -8.71 10.43
CA GLN A 139 -0.44 -8.10 9.11
C GLN A 139 -1.51 -8.60 8.13
N MET A 140 -1.79 -9.91 8.10
CA MET A 140 -2.89 -10.47 7.32
C MET A 140 -4.24 -9.85 7.72
N CYS A 141 -4.47 -9.65 9.02
CA CYS A 141 -5.69 -8.99 9.52
C CYS A 141 -5.76 -7.52 9.07
N ALA A 142 -4.65 -6.78 9.07
CA ALA A 142 -4.60 -5.40 8.61
C ALA A 142 -4.88 -5.29 7.10
N ILE A 143 -4.30 -6.19 6.30
CA ILE A 143 -4.59 -6.29 4.85
C ILE A 143 -6.05 -6.66 4.63
N GLY A 144 -6.55 -7.69 5.33
CA GLY A 144 -7.95 -8.11 5.26
C GLY A 144 -8.91 -6.99 5.60
N ARG A 145 -8.63 -6.20 6.64
CA ARG A 145 -9.41 -5.01 6.98
C ARG A 145 -9.41 -3.98 5.85
N GLY A 146 -8.26 -3.76 5.19
CA GLY A 146 -8.17 -2.90 4.02
C GLY A 146 -9.04 -3.42 2.87
N LEU A 147 -9.00 -4.72 2.59
CA LEU A 147 -9.78 -5.36 1.53
C LEU A 147 -11.29 -5.28 1.79
N MET A 148 -11.74 -5.37 3.05
CA MET A 148 -13.16 -5.18 3.41
C MET A 148 -13.70 -3.79 3.00
N GLY A 149 -12.83 -2.81 2.75
CA GLY A 149 -13.18 -1.52 2.16
C GLY A 149 -13.47 -1.56 0.65
N ASP A 150 -13.39 -2.73 0.01
CA ASP A 150 -13.56 -2.95 -1.44
C ASP A 150 -12.68 -2.02 -2.28
N PRO A 151 -11.33 -2.08 -2.14
CA PRO A 151 -10.43 -1.12 -2.75
C PRO A 151 -10.40 -1.24 -4.28
N ARG A 152 -10.37 -0.09 -4.95
CA ARG A 152 -9.93 0.04 -6.34
C ARG A 152 -8.41 0.17 -6.42
N ALA A 153 -7.81 0.84 -5.42
CA ALA A 153 -6.37 0.88 -5.19
C ALA A 153 -6.06 0.60 -3.73
N LEU A 154 -5.18 -0.36 -3.48
CA LEU A 154 -4.68 -0.75 -2.16
C LEU A 154 -3.24 -0.26 -2.01
N LEU A 155 -3.04 0.69 -1.12
CA LEU A 155 -1.72 1.21 -0.77
C LEU A 155 -1.19 0.45 0.45
N CYS A 156 -0.01 -0.15 0.36
CA CYS A 156 0.59 -0.99 1.39
C CYS A 156 1.93 -0.42 1.85
N ASP A 157 2.00 0.03 3.10
CA ASP A 157 3.20 0.65 3.67
C ASP A 157 3.98 -0.39 4.49
N GLU A 158 5.13 -0.85 3.95
CA GLU A 158 6.08 -1.78 4.57
C GLU A 158 5.42 -3.03 5.19
N ILE A 159 4.63 -3.74 4.37
CA ILE A 159 3.83 -4.89 4.85
C ILE A 159 4.66 -6.12 5.21
N SER A 160 5.93 -6.18 4.78
CA SER A 160 6.85 -7.29 5.07
C SER A 160 7.72 -7.04 6.31
N LEU A 161 7.77 -5.80 6.81
CA LEU A 161 8.73 -5.38 7.85
C LEU A 161 8.60 -6.20 9.14
N GLY A 162 9.72 -6.79 9.55
CA GLY A 162 9.83 -7.56 10.81
C GLY A 162 9.07 -8.89 10.81
N LEU A 163 8.74 -9.43 9.64
CA LEU A 163 8.07 -10.72 9.50
C LEU A 163 9.05 -11.84 9.10
N ALA A 164 8.71 -13.07 9.49
CA ALA A 164 9.43 -14.25 9.05
C ALA A 164 9.25 -14.49 7.54
N PRO A 165 10.26 -15.02 6.81
CA PRO A 165 10.19 -15.22 5.36
C PRO A 165 8.99 -16.03 4.88
N ILE A 166 8.58 -17.04 5.65
CA ILE A 166 7.42 -17.86 5.32
C ILE A 166 6.12 -17.04 5.31
N VAL A 167 5.97 -16.13 6.28
CA VAL A 167 4.79 -15.26 6.39
C VAL A 167 4.76 -14.22 5.28
N ILE A 168 5.92 -13.66 4.93
CA ILE A 168 6.05 -12.71 3.82
C ILE A 168 5.61 -13.38 2.52
N ARG A 169 6.07 -14.61 2.27
CA ARG A 169 5.65 -15.39 1.11
C ARG A 169 4.14 -15.58 1.06
N ASP A 170 3.51 -15.92 2.20
CA ASP A 170 2.07 -16.16 2.26
C ASP A 170 1.26 -14.86 2.01
N ILE A 171 1.75 -13.71 2.52
CA ILE A 171 1.15 -12.40 2.24
C ILE A 171 1.27 -12.05 0.75
N TYR A 172 2.45 -12.23 0.16
CA TYR A 172 2.66 -11.91 -1.25
C TYR A 172 1.94 -12.87 -2.20
N ALA A 173 1.74 -14.13 -1.81
CA ALA A 173 0.91 -15.07 -2.54
C ALA A 173 -0.57 -14.65 -2.66
N ALA A 174 -1.04 -13.75 -1.79
CA ALA A 174 -2.39 -13.20 -1.86
C ALA A 174 -2.53 -12.07 -2.91
N LEU A 175 -1.43 -11.37 -3.28
CA LEU A 175 -1.50 -10.22 -4.18
C LEU A 175 -2.09 -10.55 -5.56
N PRO A 176 -1.75 -11.66 -6.23
CA PRO A 176 -2.39 -12.04 -7.49
C PRO A 176 -3.91 -12.18 -7.40
N THR A 177 -4.42 -12.74 -6.30
CA THR A 177 -5.87 -12.87 -6.07
C THR A 177 -6.51 -11.49 -5.90
N ILE A 178 -5.88 -10.58 -5.14
CA ILE A 178 -6.36 -9.22 -4.94
C ILE A 178 -6.38 -8.46 -6.28
N LYS A 179 -5.32 -8.60 -7.08
CA LYS A 179 -5.20 -8.02 -8.41
C LYS A 179 -6.27 -8.56 -9.38
N ALA A 180 -6.54 -9.87 -9.36
CA ALA A 180 -7.55 -10.51 -10.20
C ALA A 180 -8.97 -9.99 -9.93
N GLU A 181 -9.24 -9.50 -8.72
CA GLU A 181 -10.50 -8.81 -8.37
C GLU A 181 -10.58 -7.36 -8.89
N GLY A 182 -9.54 -6.90 -9.56
CA GLY A 182 -9.48 -5.61 -10.23
C GLY A 182 -8.88 -4.48 -9.41
N ALA A 183 -8.33 -4.74 -8.23
CA ALA A 183 -7.61 -3.74 -7.46
C ALA A 183 -6.23 -3.48 -8.06
N ALA A 184 -5.82 -2.21 -8.15
CA ALA A 184 -4.41 -1.86 -8.28
C ALA A 184 -3.75 -1.93 -6.91
N ILE A 185 -2.46 -2.26 -6.88
CA ILE A 185 -1.72 -2.42 -5.62
C ILE A 185 -0.46 -1.55 -5.68
N VAL A 186 -0.25 -0.72 -4.67
CA VAL A 186 1.01 0.00 -4.48
C VAL A 186 1.65 -0.52 -3.20
N ILE A 187 2.82 -1.14 -3.33
CA ILE A 187 3.60 -1.61 -2.19
C ILE A 187 4.82 -0.72 -1.97
N VAL A 188 5.04 -0.33 -0.74
CA VAL A 188 6.28 0.32 -0.31
C VAL A 188 7.12 -0.72 0.40
N GLU A 189 8.36 -0.91 -0.04
CA GLU A 189 9.25 -1.94 0.49
C GLU A 189 10.70 -1.48 0.57
N GLN A 190 11.45 -2.14 1.47
CA GLN A 190 12.89 -1.99 1.58
C GLN A 190 13.63 -3.16 0.91
N ASP A 191 13.03 -4.35 0.89
CA ASP A 191 13.59 -5.52 0.21
C ASP A 191 13.35 -5.42 -1.31
N ILE A 192 14.40 -5.04 -2.02
CA ILE A 192 14.40 -4.86 -3.46
C ILE A 192 14.02 -6.16 -4.18
N VAL A 193 14.55 -7.30 -3.73
CA VAL A 193 14.33 -8.59 -4.41
C VAL A 193 12.86 -8.98 -4.36
N GLN A 194 12.24 -8.83 -3.20
CA GLN A 194 10.83 -9.12 -3.02
C GLN A 194 9.94 -8.14 -3.79
N ALA A 195 10.26 -6.85 -3.74
CA ALA A 195 9.52 -5.81 -4.46
C ALA A 195 9.52 -6.09 -5.98
N LEU A 196 10.68 -6.41 -6.55
CA LEU A 196 10.83 -6.74 -7.97
C LEU A 196 10.06 -8.01 -8.36
N ALA A 197 10.03 -9.02 -7.48
CA ALA A 197 9.39 -10.29 -7.77
C ALA A 197 7.87 -10.23 -7.90
N VAL A 198 7.23 -9.23 -7.26
CA VAL A 198 5.75 -9.15 -7.17
C VAL A 198 5.15 -7.97 -7.94
N SER A 199 5.98 -7.08 -8.50
CA SER A 199 5.52 -5.86 -9.17
C SER A 199 5.62 -5.92 -10.68
N ASP A 200 4.70 -5.22 -11.34
CA ASP A 200 4.72 -4.99 -12.79
C ASP A 200 5.61 -3.77 -13.14
N ARG A 201 5.73 -2.82 -12.21
CA ARG A 201 6.53 -1.59 -12.33
C ARG A 201 7.14 -1.21 -10.98
N VAL A 202 8.31 -0.60 -11.04
CA VAL A 202 9.06 -0.15 -9.88
C VAL A 202 9.38 1.33 -10.02
N TYR A 203 9.29 2.04 -8.91
CA TYR A 203 9.83 3.39 -8.71
C TYR A 203 10.84 3.37 -7.57
N CYS A 204 12.01 3.92 -7.77
CA CYS A 204 13.03 4.07 -6.73
C CYS A 204 13.00 5.50 -6.19
N PHE A 205 12.89 5.63 -4.88
CA PHE A 205 12.91 6.92 -4.19
C PHE A 205 14.22 7.08 -3.42
N GLN A 206 14.80 8.28 -3.49
CA GLN A 206 15.94 8.69 -2.72
C GLN A 206 15.75 10.15 -2.30
N GLU A 207 15.88 10.44 -1.02
CA GLU A 207 15.79 11.81 -0.46
C GLU A 207 14.57 12.60 -0.95
N GLY A 208 13.40 11.95 -0.99
CA GLY A 208 12.15 12.59 -1.44
C GLY A 208 12.04 12.84 -2.93
N ARG A 209 12.91 12.24 -3.75
CA ARG A 209 12.92 12.34 -5.22
C ARG A 209 12.80 10.95 -5.84
N MET A 210 12.23 10.89 -7.04
CA MET A 210 12.26 9.68 -7.86
C MET A 210 13.55 9.63 -8.65
N THR A 211 14.35 8.57 -8.46
CA THR A 211 15.65 8.40 -9.10
C THR A 211 15.63 7.39 -10.25
N LEU A 212 14.70 6.44 -10.23
CA LEU A 212 14.56 5.41 -11.25
C LEU A 212 13.11 4.96 -11.37
N SER A 213 12.68 4.62 -12.58
CA SER A 213 11.40 3.92 -12.82
C SER A 213 11.51 2.99 -14.01
N GLY A 214 10.78 1.87 -13.98
CA GLY A 214 10.74 0.92 -15.08
C GLY A 214 10.09 -0.40 -14.69
N LYS A 215 10.01 -1.33 -15.65
CA LYS A 215 9.57 -2.70 -15.37
C LYS A 215 10.73 -3.50 -14.77
N PRO A 216 10.49 -4.40 -13.81
CA PRO A 216 11.53 -5.19 -13.16
C PRO A 216 12.51 -5.86 -14.13
N GLY A 217 12.00 -6.44 -15.22
CA GLY A 217 12.83 -7.13 -16.23
C GLY A 217 13.65 -6.21 -17.15
N GLU A 218 13.39 -4.91 -17.15
CA GLU A 218 14.08 -3.90 -17.97
C GLU A 218 15.18 -3.16 -17.17
N LEU A 219 15.16 -3.29 -15.85
CA LEU A 219 16.10 -2.59 -14.96
C LEU A 219 17.31 -3.46 -14.65
N SER A 220 18.52 -2.94 -14.89
CA SER A 220 19.75 -3.63 -14.49
C SER A 220 19.94 -3.55 -12.96
N ARG A 221 20.61 -4.54 -12.39
CA ARG A 221 20.96 -4.53 -10.96
C ARG A 221 21.81 -3.31 -10.58
N GLU A 222 22.69 -2.88 -11.46
CA GLU A 222 23.55 -1.71 -11.27
C GLU A 222 22.71 -0.43 -11.24
N ALA A 223 21.76 -0.27 -12.18
CA ALA A 223 20.88 0.89 -12.20
C ALA A 223 20.03 1.00 -10.91
N ILE A 224 19.51 -0.14 -10.44
CA ILE A 224 18.75 -0.19 -9.17
C ILE A 224 19.66 0.14 -8.00
N HIS A 225 20.87 -0.41 -7.95
CA HIS A 225 21.84 -0.15 -6.87
C HIS A 225 22.22 1.34 -6.81
N THR A 226 22.57 1.92 -7.97
CA THR A 226 22.87 3.36 -8.06
C THR A 226 21.69 4.23 -7.64
N ALA A 227 20.48 3.90 -8.10
CA ALA A 227 19.28 4.67 -7.75
C ALA A 227 18.91 4.55 -6.26
N TYR A 228 19.21 3.40 -5.64
CA TYR A 228 18.87 3.12 -4.23
C TYR A 228 19.87 3.72 -3.26
N PHE A 229 21.19 3.61 -3.57
CA PHE A 229 22.28 4.02 -2.68
C PHE A 229 22.91 5.36 -3.06
N GLY A 230 22.71 5.86 -4.29
CA GLY A 230 23.29 7.12 -4.77
C GLY A 230 24.76 7.02 -5.17
N ILE A 231 25.28 5.80 -5.44
CA ILE A 231 26.71 5.53 -5.76
C ILE A 231 26.84 4.63 -6.98
#